data_20bb616f541c3a9cb2c1ec20b8648697
#
_entry.id   20bb616f541c3a9cb2c1ec20b8648697
#
_cell.length_a   1.000
_cell.length_b   1.000
_cell.length_c   1.000
_cell.angle_alpha   90.00
_cell.angle_beta   90.00
_cell.angle_gamma   90.00
#
_symmetry.space_group_name_H-M   'P 1'
#
loop_
_entity.id
_entity.type
_entity.pdbx_description
1 polymer ?
#
loop_
_entity_poly.entity_id
_entity_poly.type
_entity_poly.pdbx_seq_one_letter_code
_entity_poly.pdbx_strand_id
1 'polypeptide(L)'
;GLLLLAVFGIAFEALASASPLPADDLAVERTVSDSSPSPGDDVTVTVTVRNGGTVVLPDVRIVDGVPPGLVVTEGSPRFTTALRRGRSASFSYTVTAVAGNHEFEPAVVLARDFSGAWEHRASMDATTRLTCERPTPSVSFDRRRQVTTQAGRTTTDVEGAGVEFHSVREYRRGDPVSRIDWRRRAKTGELTTVDFVTPRLAT
;
A
#
# COMPACT_ATOMS: atom_id res chain seq x y z
N GLY A 1 -23.21 -51.84 32.11
CA GLY A 1 -23.04 -50.37 31.82
C GLY A 1 -21.63 -50.00 31.39
N LEU A 2 -20.59 -50.48 32.09
CA LEU A 2 -19.17 -50.10 31.81
C LEU A 2 -18.65 -50.66 30.47
N LEU A 3 -19.03 -51.85 30.07
CA LEU A 3 -18.64 -52.46 28.78
C LEU A 3 -19.21 -51.70 27.57
N LEU A 4 -20.43 -51.20 27.67
CA LEU A 4 -21.05 -50.38 26.62
C LEU A 4 -20.33 -49.03 26.45
N LEU A 5 -19.94 -48.38 27.53
CA LEU A 5 -19.17 -47.12 27.51
C LEU A 5 -17.78 -47.33 26.90
N ALA A 6 -17.12 -48.46 27.21
CA ALA A 6 -15.81 -48.76 26.62
C ALA A 6 -15.90 -49.04 25.11
N VAL A 7 -16.94 -49.78 24.67
CA VAL A 7 -17.17 -50.03 23.24
C VAL A 7 -17.52 -48.75 22.49
N PHE A 8 -18.30 -47.86 23.08
CA PHE A 8 -18.57 -46.53 22.49
C PHE A 8 -17.32 -45.66 22.41
N GLY A 9 -16.46 -45.70 23.44
CA GLY A 9 -15.20 -44.99 23.44
C GLY A 9 -14.24 -45.45 22.33
N ILE A 10 -14.06 -46.78 22.21
CA ILE A 10 -13.21 -47.38 21.18
C ILE A 10 -13.77 -47.16 19.77
N ALA A 11 -15.09 -47.27 19.59
CA ALA A 11 -15.73 -46.98 18.31
C ALA A 11 -15.61 -45.52 17.91
N PHE A 12 -15.69 -44.58 18.86
CA PHE A 12 -15.53 -43.17 18.63
C PHE A 12 -14.08 -42.85 18.27
N GLU A 13 -13.10 -43.41 18.98
CA GLU A 13 -11.68 -43.25 18.66
C GLU A 13 -11.32 -43.84 17.30
N ALA A 14 -11.84 -45.01 16.97
CA ALA A 14 -11.63 -45.65 15.67
C ALA A 14 -12.26 -44.83 14.53
N LEU A 15 -13.44 -44.25 14.76
CA LEU A 15 -14.08 -43.35 13.77
C LEU A 15 -13.34 -42.03 13.61
N ALA A 16 -12.86 -41.47 14.70
CA ALA A 16 -12.05 -40.23 14.69
C ALA A 16 -10.68 -40.45 14.03
N SER A 17 -10.06 -41.61 14.23
CA SER A 17 -8.76 -41.97 13.66
C SER A 17 -8.81 -42.38 12.18
N ALA A 18 -9.99 -42.73 11.67
CA ALA A 18 -10.16 -43.26 10.31
C ALA A 18 -10.29 -42.21 9.21
N SER A 19 -10.37 -40.92 9.56
CA SER A 19 -10.54 -39.87 8.57
C SER A 19 -9.40 -38.82 8.65
N PRO A 20 -8.32 -39.04 7.93
CA PRO A 20 -7.38 -37.91 7.72
C PRO A 20 -8.18 -36.78 7.09
N LEU A 21 -8.12 -35.59 7.69
CA LEU A 21 -8.77 -34.39 7.14
C LEU A 21 -8.10 -34.06 5.79
N PRO A 22 -8.80 -34.20 4.66
CA PRO A 22 -8.24 -33.82 3.37
C PRO A 22 -8.23 -32.29 3.29
N ALA A 23 -7.08 -31.70 3.58
CA ALA A 23 -6.91 -30.26 3.41
C ALA A 23 -6.86 -29.87 1.94
N ASP A 24 -6.52 -30.80 1.08
CA ASP A 24 -6.42 -30.60 -0.37
C ASP A 24 -7.79 -30.23 -1.01
N ASP A 25 -8.87 -30.49 -0.31
CA ASP A 25 -10.23 -30.17 -0.75
C ASP A 25 -10.74 -28.79 -0.21
N LEU A 26 -9.95 -28.08 0.58
CA LEU A 26 -10.28 -26.72 1.01
C LEU A 26 -9.85 -25.72 -0.06
N ALA A 27 -10.71 -24.77 -0.38
CA ALA A 27 -10.39 -23.64 -1.25
C ALA A 27 -10.70 -22.34 -0.52
N VAL A 28 -9.80 -21.36 -0.68
CA VAL A 28 -9.98 -20.00 -0.17
C VAL A 28 -9.95 -19.03 -1.32
N GLU A 29 -10.93 -18.15 -1.38
CA GLU A 29 -11.04 -17.08 -2.33
C GLU A 29 -11.12 -15.74 -1.58
N ARG A 30 -10.40 -14.74 -2.07
CA ARG A 30 -10.40 -13.39 -1.51
C ARG A 30 -10.82 -12.40 -2.57
N THR A 31 -11.72 -11.50 -2.23
CA THR A 31 -12.13 -10.37 -3.06
C THR A 31 -12.03 -9.08 -2.27
N VAL A 32 -11.73 -7.99 -2.97
CA VAL A 32 -11.67 -6.63 -2.41
C VAL A 32 -12.72 -5.77 -3.12
N SER A 33 -13.33 -4.84 -2.38
CA SER A 33 -14.35 -3.94 -2.95
C SER A 33 -13.77 -3.00 -3.99
N ASP A 34 -12.50 -2.61 -3.85
CA ASP A 34 -11.74 -1.79 -4.79
C ASP A 34 -10.27 -2.25 -4.78
N SER A 35 -9.72 -2.49 -5.95
CA SER A 35 -8.31 -2.87 -6.13
C SER A 35 -7.37 -1.69 -6.32
N SER A 36 -7.92 -0.48 -6.54
CA SER A 36 -7.17 0.74 -6.83
C SER A 36 -7.71 1.96 -6.06
N PRO A 37 -7.86 1.87 -4.72
CA PRO A 37 -8.43 2.94 -3.90
C PRO A 37 -7.48 4.13 -3.79
N SER A 38 -8.04 5.27 -3.40
CA SER A 38 -7.24 6.43 -2.97
C SER A 38 -6.69 6.24 -1.55
N PRO A 39 -5.55 6.89 -1.22
CA PRO A 39 -5.05 6.86 0.15
C PRO A 39 -6.06 7.40 1.16
N GLY A 40 -6.35 6.61 2.19
CA GLY A 40 -7.34 6.92 3.21
C GLY A 40 -8.73 6.33 2.97
N ASP A 41 -8.99 5.75 1.79
CA ASP A 41 -10.26 5.08 1.53
C ASP A 41 -10.36 3.76 2.30
N ASP A 42 -11.58 3.40 2.66
CA ASP A 42 -11.88 2.13 3.30
C ASP A 42 -12.19 1.07 2.26
N VAL A 43 -11.46 -0.04 2.32
CA VAL A 43 -11.60 -1.19 1.41
C VAL A 43 -12.11 -2.38 2.18
N THR A 44 -13.25 -2.92 1.76
CA THR A 44 -13.80 -4.16 2.33
C THR A 44 -13.14 -5.36 1.67
N VAL A 45 -12.56 -6.22 2.48
CA VAL A 45 -11.99 -7.50 2.08
C VAL A 45 -12.98 -8.60 2.45
N THR A 46 -13.39 -9.41 1.50
CA THR A 46 -14.26 -10.57 1.72
C THR A 46 -13.49 -11.83 1.41
N VAL A 47 -13.46 -12.74 2.40
CA VAL A 47 -12.80 -14.05 2.30
C VAL A 47 -13.86 -15.13 2.34
N THR A 48 -13.85 -16.01 1.35
CA THR A 48 -14.75 -17.16 1.26
C THR A 48 -13.93 -18.43 1.34
N VAL A 49 -14.28 -19.30 2.28
CA VAL A 49 -13.70 -20.63 2.40
C VAL A 49 -14.73 -21.67 1.98
N ARG A 50 -14.32 -22.64 1.16
CA ARG A 50 -15.18 -23.72 0.65
C ARG A 50 -14.59 -25.07 1.02
N ASN A 51 -15.44 -25.95 1.52
CA ASN A 51 -15.13 -27.36 1.69
C ASN A 51 -15.60 -28.12 0.44
N GLY A 52 -14.67 -28.44 -0.45
CA GLY A 52 -14.92 -29.24 -1.67
C GLY A 52 -14.90 -30.75 -1.36
N GLY A 53 -14.47 -31.14 -0.18
CA GLY A 53 -14.33 -32.54 0.23
C GLY A 53 -15.62 -33.24 0.60
N THR A 54 -15.46 -34.51 0.97
CA THR A 54 -16.57 -35.44 1.29
C THR A 54 -16.89 -35.49 2.77
N VAL A 55 -16.04 -34.91 3.64
CA VAL A 55 -16.18 -34.96 5.09
C VAL A 55 -16.65 -33.60 5.64
N VAL A 56 -17.27 -33.65 6.82
CA VAL A 56 -17.62 -32.45 7.58
C VAL A 56 -16.39 -31.96 8.34
N LEU A 57 -16.13 -30.70 8.29
CA LEU A 57 -15.08 -30.03 9.07
C LEU A 57 -15.75 -29.27 10.22
N PRO A 58 -15.69 -29.80 11.45
CA PRO A 58 -16.43 -29.21 12.57
C PRO A 58 -15.80 -27.96 13.18
N ASP A 59 -14.48 -27.80 13.06
CA ASP A 59 -13.74 -26.63 13.52
C ASP A 59 -12.74 -26.23 12.42
N VAL A 60 -13.07 -25.15 11.72
CA VAL A 60 -12.20 -24.53 10.71
C VAL A 60 -11.89 -23.13 11.17
N ARG A 61 -10.62 -22.84 11.38
CA ARG A 61 -10.11 -21.52 11.76
C ARG A 61 -9.30 -20.96 10.64
N ILE A 62 -9.55 -19.70 10.31
CA ILE A 62 -8.92 -19.01 9.20
C ILE A 62 -8.28 -17.74 9.73
N VAL A 63 -7.07 -17.50 9.30
CA VAL A 63 -6.36 -16.24 9.52
C VAL A 63 -5.94 -15.74 8.15
N ASP A 64 -6.52 -14.63 7.74
CA ASP A 64 -6.18 -14.01 6.45
C ASP A 64 -4.88 -13.24 6.54
N GLY A 65 -4.09 -13.28 5.46
CA GLY A 65 -2.77 -12.66 5.38
C GLY A 65 -2.85 -11.18 4.99
N VAL A 66 -3.19 -10.32 5.93
CA VAL A 66 -3.22 -8.85 5.72
C VAL A 66 -1.80 -8.35 5.52
N PRO A 67 -1.53 -7.57 4.45
CA PRO A 67 -0.20 -7.02 4.18
C PRO A 67 0.31 -6.14 5.32
N PRO A 68 1.61 -6.20 5.65
CA PRO A 68 2.19 -5.25 6.59
C PRO A 68 2.02 -3.82 6.05
N GLY A 69 1.53 -2.93 6.89
CA GLY A 69 1.26 -1.52 6.54
C GLY A 69 -0.20 -1.19 6.27
N LEU A 70 -1.08 -2.17 6.08
CA LEU A 70 -2.52 -1.96 6.11
C LEU A 70 -3.07 -2.14 7.52
N VAL A 71 -3.95 -1.24 7.94
CA VAL A 71 -4.61 -1.31 9.25
C VAL A 71 -6.04 -1.81 9.08
N VAL A 72 -6.39 -2.85 9.83
CA VAL A 72 -7.78 -3.33 9.91
C VAL A 72 -8.54 -2.36 10.83
N THR A 73 -9.57 -1.70 10.29
CA THR A 73 -10.37 -0.70 10.99
C THR A 73 -11.69 -1.25 11.48
N GLU A 74 -12.27 -2.22 10.75
CA GLU A 74 -13.51 -2.88 11.12
C GLU A 74 -13.43 -4.38 10.90
N GLY A 75 -14.14 -5.16 11.71
CA GLY A 75 -14.18 -6.61 11.61
C GLY A 75 -12.90 -7.29 12.10
N SER A 76 -12.62 -8.48 11.57
CA SER A 76 -11.45 -9.28 11.94
C SER A 76 -10.98 -10.11 10.76
N PRO A 77 -9.65 -10.16 10.49
CA PRO A 77 -9.07 -11.07 9.50
C PRO A 77 -9.03 -12.53 10.00
N ARG A 78 -9.66 -12.80 11.15
CA ARG A 78 -9.74 -14.12 11.75
C ARG A 78 -11.19 -14.55 11.82
N PHE A 79 -11.45 -15.81 11.42
CA PHE A 79 -12.78 -16.37 11.39
C PHE A 79 -12.76 -17.83 11.82
N THR A 80 -13.81 -18.27 12.50
CA THR A 80 -13.98 -19.67 12.91
C THR A 80 -15.37 -20.13 12.52
N THR A 81 -15.45 -21.30 11.90
CA THR A 81 -16.70 -21.86 11.43
C THR A 81 -16.66 -23.39 11.38
N ALA A 82 -17.81 -24.00 11.19
CA ALA A 82 -17.93 -25.39 10.80
C ALA A 82 -18.40 -25.48 9.33
N LEU A 83 -17.74 -26.32 8.54
CA LEU A 83 -18.05 -26.49 7.13
C LEU A 83 -18.54 -27.89 6.82
N ARG A 84 -19.79 -28.00 6.41
CA ARG A 84 -20.30 -29.23 5.82
C ARG A 84 -19.70 -29.46 4.44
N ARG A 85 -19.72 -30.71 3.99
CA ARG A 85 -19.28 -31.07 2.63
C ARG A 85 -19.97 -30.22 1.57
N GLY A 86 -19.21 -29.70 0.60
CA GLY A 86 -19.68 -28.87 -0.49
C GLY A 86 -20.19 -27.48 -0.09
N ARG A 87 -20.04 -27.07 1.18
CA ARG A 87 -20.51 -25.77 1.67
C ARG A 87 -19.37 -24.77 1.79
N SER A 88 -19.75 -23.50 1.70
CA SER A 88 -18.87 -22.37 1.89
C SER A 88 -19.33 -21.50 3.06
N ALA A 89 -18.41 -20.77 3.65
CA ALA A 89 -18.67 -19.69 4.58
C ALA A 89 -17.82 -18.48 4.19
N SER A 90 -18.34 -17.28 4.42
CA SER A 90 -17.65 -16.04 4.11
C SER A 90 -17.63 -15.12 5.31
N PHE A 91 -16.58 -14.33 5.41
CA PHE A 91 -16.46 -13.26 6.38
C PHE A 91 -15.81 -12.04 5.72
N SER A 92 -16.01 -10.88 6.30
CA SER A 92 -15.46 -9.63 5.79
C SER A 92 -14.84 -8.81 6.90
N TYR A 93 -13.87 -8.01 6.51
CA TYR A 93 -13.24 -6.99 7.34
C TYR A 93 -12.85 -5.80 6.47
N THR A 94 -12.63 -4.64 7.08
CA THR A 94 -12.29 -3.41 6.38
C THR A 94 -10.86 -3.01 6.71
N VAL A 95 -10.12 -2.58 5.68
CA VAL A 95 -8.77 -2.01 5.82
C VAL A 95 -8.76 -0.61 5.25
N THR A 96 -7.99 0.29 5.86
CA THR A 96 -7.76 1.62 5.31
C THR A 96 -6.59 1.57 4.32
N ALA A 97 -6.81 2.07 3.10
CA ALA A 97 -5.83 2.08 2.03
C ALA A 97 -4.68 3.05 2.34
N VAL A 98 -3.46 2.57 2.20
CA VAL A 98 -2.23 3.36 2.34
C VAL A 98 -1.50 3.37 1.00
N ALA A 99 -0.93 4.53 0.62
CA ALA A 99 -0.22 4.66 -0.65
C ALA A 99 0.90 3.61 -0.78
N GLY A 100 0.86 2.86 -1.89
CA GLY A 100 1.80 1.78 -2.19
C GLY A 100 1.13 0.59 -2.88
N ASN A 101 1.93 -0.42 -3.15
CA ASN A 101 1.46 -1.72 -3.64
C ASN A 101 1.44 -2.70 -2.48
N HIS A 102 0.28 -3.22 -2.17
CA HIS A 102 0.07 -4.17 -1.10
C HIS A 102 -0.36 -5.51 -1.68
N GLU A 103 0.42 -6.53 -1.44
CA GLU A 103 0.11 -7.90 -1.83
C GLU A 103 -0.28 -8.69 -0.57
N PHE A 104 -1.46 -9.29 -0.62
CA PHE A 104 -1.96 -10.09 0.49
C PHE A 104 -1.19 -11.39 0.58
N GLU A 105 -0.77 -11.74 1.78
CA GLU A 105 -0.14 -13.02 2.06
C GLU A 105 -1.16 -14.17 1.98
N PRO A 106 -0.70 -15.42 1.82
CA PRO A 106 -1.56 -16.57 1.85
C PRO A 106 -2.38 -16.65 3.15
N ALA A 107 -3.64 -17.07 3.04
CA ALA A 107 -4.47 -17.33 4.21
C ALA A 107 -4.02 -18.63 4.88
N VAL A 108 -3.94 -18.61 6.21
CA VAL A 108 -3.66 -19.82 6.99
C VAL A 108 -4.98 -20.44 7.47
N VAL A 109 -5.21 -21.68 7.09
CA VAL A 109 -6.39 -22.45 7.49
C VAL A 109 -5.96 -23.60 8.41
N LEU A 110 -6.66 -23.72 9.52
CA LEU A 110 -6.49 -24.79 10.49
C LEU A 110 -7.82 -25.53 10.61
N ALA A 111 -7.83 -26.81 10.27
CA ALA A 111 -9.01 -27.66 10.39
C ALA A 111 -8.77 -28.74 11.46
N ARG A 112 -9.80 -28.99 12.30
CA ARG A 112 -9.78 -30.02 13.32
C ARG A 112 -10.96 -30.98 13.14
N ASP A 113 -10.77 -32.21 13.54
CA ASP A 113 -11.82 -33.19 13.60
C ASP A 113 -12.72 -33.03 14.85
N PHE A 114 -13.76 -33.87 14.97
CA PHE A 114 -14.67 -33.83 16.11
C PHE A 114 -14.01 -34.18 17.45
N SER A 115 -12.94 -34.96 17.43
CA SER A 115 -12.22 -35.36 18.65
C SER A 115 -11.20 -34.27 19.07
N GLY A 116 -10.79 -33.41 18.17
CA GLY A 116 -9.69 -32.49 18.35
C GLY A 116 -8.30 -33.15 18.35
N ALA A 117 -8.25 -34.48 18.12
CA ALA A 117 -7.00 -35.23 18.08
C ALA A 117 -6.23 -35.01 16.78
N TRP A 118 -6.95 -34.73 15.72
CA TRP A 118 -6.37 -34.44 14.42
C TRP A 118 -6.51 -32.93 14.07
N GLU A 119 -5.40 -32.34 13.77
CA GLU A 119 -5.30 -30.97 13.31
C GLU A 119 -4.51 -30.92 11.99
N HIS A 120 -5.08 -30.28 11.01
CA HIS A 120 -4.41 -30.01 9.75
C HIS A 120 -4.28 -28.51 9.54
N ARG A 121 -3.05 -28.05 9.27
CA ARG A 121 -2.74 -26.65 8.96
C ARG A 121 -2.26 -26.56 7.52
N ALA A 122 -2.89 -25.68 6.75
CA ALA A 122 -2.51 -25.41 5.37
C ALA A 122 -2.38 -23.91 5.14
N SER A 123 -1.48 -23.55 4.24
CA SER A 123 -1.36 -22.19 3.68
C SER A 123 -2.06 -22.20 2.33
N MET A 124 -3.02 -21.31 2.16
CA MET A 124 -3.87 -21.23 0.97
C MET A 124 -3.60 -19.94 0.23
N ASP A 125 -3.14 -20.06 -1.00
CA ASP A 125 -2.93 -18.91 -1.88
C ASP A 125 -4.27 -18.36 -2.39
N ALA A 126 -4.52 -17.09 -2.07
CA ALA A 126 -5.62 -16.31 -2.62
C ALA A 126 -5.03 -14.98 -3.09
N THR A 127 -4.25 -15.04 -4.19
CA THR A 127 -3.47 -13.89 -4.67
C THR A 127 -4.39 -12.69 -4.90
N THR A 128 -4.20 -11.67 -4.09
CA THR A 128 -4.96 -10.41 -4.17
C THR A 128 -3.98 -9.27 -4.01
N ARG A 129 -4.10 -8.26 -4.86
CA ARG A 129 -3.25 -7.07 -4.84
C ARG A 129 -4.12 -5.83 -4.70
N LEU A 130 -3.67 -4.91 -3.88
CA LEU A 130 -4.24 -3.58 -3.69
C LEU A 130 -3.18 -2.56 -4.10
N THR A 131 -3.47 -1.77 -5.12
CA THR A 131 -2.57 -0.71 -5.61
C THR A 131 -3.18 0.64 -5.27
N CYS A 132 -2.57 1.35 -4.34
CA CYS A 132 -3.02 2.67 -3.91
C CYS A 132 -2.05 3.73 -4.43
N GLU A 133 -2.41 4.39 -5.52
CA GLU A 133 -1.60 5.45 -6.11
C GLU A 133 -1.82 6.76 -5.35
N ARG A 134 -0.73 7.46 -5.05
CA ARG A 134 -0.83 8.81 -4.51
C ARG A 134 -1.28 9.74 -5.65
N PRO A 135 -2.40 10.46 -5.53
CA PRO A 135 -2.80 11.42 -6.55
C PRO A 135 -1.66 12.41 -6.75
N THR A 136 -1.04 12.35 -7.92
CA THR A 136 -0.08 13.37 -8.31
C THR A 136 -0.90 14.63 -8.58
N PRO A 137 -0.73 15.73 -7.82
CA PRO A 137 -1.41 16.95 -8.15
C PRO A 137 -0.98 17.32 -9.57
N SER A 138 -1.91 17.28 -10.52
CA SER A 138 -1.69 17.83 -11.83
C SER A 138 -1.59 19.34 -11.65
N VAL A 139 -0.38 19.83 -11.44
CA VAL A 139 -0.12 21.25 -11.53
C VAL A 139 -0.26 21.57 -13.01
N SER A 140 -1.46 21.94 -13.41
CA SER A 140 -1.67 22.59 -14.68
C SER A 140 -0.94 23.94 -14.59
N PHE A 141 0.30 23.95 -15.05
CA PHE A 141 0.94 25.20 -15.38
C PHE A 141 0.14 25.77 -16.53
N ASP A 142 -0.89 26.56 -16.19
CA ASP A 142 -1.49 27.47 -17.14
C ASP A 142 -0.35 28.43 -17.56
N ARG A 143 0.36 28.00 -18.60
CA ARG A 143 1.22 28.89 -19.36
C ARG A 143 0.31 29.90 -20.07
N ARG A 144 -0.41 30.70 -19.29
CA ARG A 144 -0.78 32.00 -19.78
C ARG A 144 0.55 32.67 -20.09
N ARG A 145 0.97 32.59 -21.36
CA ARG A 145 1.82 33.59 -21.94
C ARG A 145 1.10 34.93 -21.69
N GLN A 146 1.33 35.51 -20.52
CA GLN A 146 1.20 36.95 -20.40
C GLN A 146 2.25 37.51 -21.36
N VAL A 147 1.88 37.59 -22.64
CA VAL A 147 2.53 38.53 -23.55
C VAL A 147 2.08 39.90 -23.03
N THR A 148 2.76 40.35 -21.99
CA THR A 148 2.68 41.76 -21.61
C THR A 148 3.45 42.47 -22.70
N THR A 149 2.72 42.91 -23.72
CA THR A 149 3.23 43.90 -24.67
C THR A 149 3.41 45.20 -23.87
N GLN A 150 4.51 45.29 -23.13
CA GLN A 150 4.92 46.52 -22.49
C GLN A 150 5.65 47.33 -23.57
N ALA A 151 4.87 48.12 -24.31
CA ALA A 151 5.39 49.24 -25.06
C ALA A 151 5.98 50.24 -24.03
N GLY A 152 7.30 50.49 -24.11
CA GLY A 152 7.99 51.56 -23.40
C GLY A 152 8.78 51.14 -22.16
N ARG A 153 9.69 50.14 -22.27
CA ARG A 153 10.77 49.96 -21.30
C ARG A 153 12.05 50.59 -21.81
N THR A 154 12.39 51.74 -21.27
CA THR A 154 13.75 52.27 -21.37
C THR A 154 14.55 51.62 -20.26
N THR A 155 15.39 50.64 -20.60
CA THR A 155 16.37 50.05 -19.66
C THR A 155 17.46 51.05 -19.40
N THR A 156 17.44 51.65 -18.22
CA THR A 156 18.60 52.45 -17.76
C THR A 156 19.50 51.44 -17.02
N ASP A 157 20.73 51.25 -17.56
CA ASP A 157 21.76 50.43 -16.94
C ASP A 157 22.27 51.13 -15.66
N VAL A 158 21.66 50.80 -14.54
CA VAL A 158 22.18 51.21 -13.22
C VAL A 158 22.52 49.91 -12.47
N GLU A 159 23.82 49.67 -12.27
CA GLU A 159 24.34 48.62 -11.40
C GLU A 159 23.79 48.79 -9.98
N GLY A 160 22.98 47.87 -9.51
CA GLY A 160 22.35 47.90 -8.18
C GLY A 160 22.15 46.51 -7.54
N ALA A 161 21.69 46.48 -6.30
CA ALA A 161 21.29 45.29 -5.59
C ALA A 161 19.91 44.81 -6.09
N GLY A 162 19.77 44.54 -7.38
CA GLY A 162 18.50 44.16 -8.02
C GLY A 162 18.20 42.69 -7.98
N VAL A 163 16.94 42.36 -8.34
CA VAL A 163 16.37 41.02 -8.32
C VAL A 163 16.44 40.33 -9.69
N GLU A 164 16.66 41.07 -10.77
CA GLU A 164 16.81 40.50 -12.11
C GLU A 164 18.29 40.31 -12.49
N PHE A 165 18.62 39.11 -12.95
CA PHE A 165 19.94 38.76 -13.46
C PHE A 165 20.24 39.63 -14.71
N HIS A 166 21.37 40.28 -14.71
CA HIS A 166 21.82 41.13 -15.87
C HIS A 166 22.94 40.45 -16.65
N SER A 167 24.08 40.21 -16.00
CA SER A 167 25.23 39.61 -16.64
C SER A 167 26.18 38.93 -15.66
N VAL A 168 27.07 38.10 -16.19
CA VAL A 168 28.23 37.55 -15.47
C VAL A 168 29.50 38.18 -16.06
N ARG A 169 30.30 38.76 -15.19
CA ARG A 169 31.60 39.31 -15.59
C ARG A 169 32.73 38.77 -14.71
N GLU A 170 33.95 38.98 -15.14
CA GLU A 170 35.11 38.60 -14.35
C GLU A 170 35.18 39.44 -13.04
N TYR A 171 35.57 38.77 -11.94
CA TYR A 171 35.69 39.40 -10.63
C TYR A 171 36.75 40.52 -10.65
N ARG A 172 36.44 41.67 -10.09
CA ARG A 172 37.35 42.76 -9.86
C ARG A 172 37.57 43.00 -8.37
N ARG A 173 38.77 43.42 -8.02
CA ARG A 173 39.11 43.72 -6.61
C ARG A 173 38.22 44.86 -6.09
N GLY A 174 37.38 44.55 -5.10
CA GLY A 174 36.36 45.47 -4.58
C GLY A 174 34.92 45.03 -4.78
N ASP A 175 34.68 44.03 -5.62
CA ASP A 175 33.34 43.47 -5.79
C ASP A 175 32.89 42.77 -4.50
N PRO A 176 31.60 42.87 -4.13
CA PRO A 176 31.07 42.23 -2.95
C PRO A 176 31.20 40.71 -3.04
N VAL A 177 31.73 40.08 -2.01
CA VAL A 177 31.95 38.62 -1.94
C VAL A 177 30.65 37.83 -2.08
N SER A 178 29.52 38.44 -1.69
CA SER A 178 28.19 37.89 -1.82
C SER A 178 27.70 37.73 -3.25
N ARG A 179 28.32 38.38 -4.22
CA ARG A 179 27.99 38.33 -5.66
C ARG A 179 28.87 37.37 -6.46
N ILE A 180 29.84 36.71 -5.82
CA ILE A 180 30.71 35.74 -6.48
C ILE A 180 29.94 34.49 -6.80
N ASP A 181 30.03 34.00 -8.05
CA ASP A 181 29.50 32.69 -8.45
C ASP A 181 30.45 31.57 -7.98
N TRP A 182 30.24 31.14 -6.74
CA TRP A 182 31.01 30.06 -6.15
C TRP A 182 30.82 28.72 -6.86
N ARG A 183 29.70 28.53 -7.53
CA ARG A 183 29.39 27.31 -8.29
C ARG A 183 30.23 27.21 -9.56
N ARG A 184 30.41 28.31 -10.24
CA ARG A 184 31.28 28.39 -11.42
C ARG A 184 32.74 28.24 -11.03
N ARG A 185 33.17 28.93 -9.97
CA ARG A 185 34.51 28.76 -9.44
C ARG A 185 34.88 27.32 -9.11
N ALA A 186 33.95 26.57 -8.48
CA ALA A 186 34.18 25.17 -8.14
C ALA A 186 34.32 24.26 -9.36
N LYS A 187 33.74 24.66 -10.51
CA LYS A 187 33.81 23.88 -11.76
C LYS A 187 34.95 24.28 -12.67
N THR A 188 35.25 25.56 -12.79
CA THR A 188 36.19 26.12 -13.79
C THR A 188 37.45 26.71 -13.18
N GLY A 189 37.46 26.99 -11.87
CA GLY A 189 38.54 27.70 -11.19
C GLY A 189 38.50 29.21 -11.35
N GLU A 190 37.65 29.74 -12.23
CA GLU A 190 37.54 31.17 -12.53
C GLU A 190 36.66 31.92 -11.54
N LEU A 191 37.08 33.11 -11.11
CA LEU A 191 36.28 33.98 -10.25
C LEU A 191 35.43 34.93 -11.12
N THR A 192 34.11 34.76 -11.02
CA THR A 192 33.12 35.58 -11.74
C THR A 192 32.12 36.19 -10.75
N THR A 193 31.66 37.40 -11.09
CA THR A 193 30.66 38.14 -10.31
C THR A 193 29.36 38.21 -11.10
N VAL A 194 28.24 38.04 -10.40
CA VAL A 194 26.88 38.17 -10.97
C VAL A 194 26.38 39.59 -10.72
N ASP A 195 26.04 40.30 -11.77
CA ASP A 195 25.43 41.60 -11.68
C ASP A 195 23.91 41.53 -11.84
N PHE A 196 23.19 42.25 -10.97
CA PHE A 196 21.75 42.37 -10.96
C PHE A 196 21.28 43.75 -11.26
N VAL A 197 20.16 43.90 -11.93
CA VAL A 197 19.52 45.18 -12.22
C VAL A 197 18.25 45.35 -11.41
N THR A 198 18.03 46.53 -10.87
CA THR A 198 16.76 46.87 -10.25
C THR A 198 15.89 47.59 -11.30
N PRO A 199 14.77 47.00 -11.75
CA PRO A 199 13.86 47.70 -12.65
C PRO A 199 13.25 48.88 -11.90
N ARG A 200 13.47 50.11 -12.36
CA ARG A 200 12.74 51.28 -11.89
C ARG A 200 11.47 51.43 -12.71
N LEU A 201 10.34 51.49 -12.04
CA LEU A 201 9.10 51.93 -12.63
C LEU A 201 9.22 53.43 -12.86
N ALA A 202 9.14 53.88 -14.12
CA ALA A 202 8.96 55.28 -14.43
C ALA A 202 7.52 55.69 -14.05
N THR A 203 7.40 56.70 -13.22
CA THR A 203 6.14 57.35 -12.81
C THR A 203 5.63 58.23 -13.93
#